data_042ab14b5b27d9ebbc142328f7018d1f
#
_entry.id   042ab14b5b27d9ebbc142328f7018d1f
#
_cell.length_a   1.000
_cell.length_b   1.000
_cell.length_c   1.000
_cell.angle_alpha   90.00
_cell.angle_beta   90.00
_cell.angle_gamma   90.00
#
_symmetry.space_group_name_H-M   'P 1'
#
loop_
_entity.id
_entity.type
_entity.pdbx_description
1 polymer ?
#
loop_
_entity_poly.entity_id
_entity_poly.type
_entity_poly.pdbx_seq_one_letter_code
_entity_poly.pdbx_strand_id
1 'polypeptide(L)' 'MYTVERIEELDFGCEGRPEGMKDMVRVFLRGENGEEESLKVEDTWLYAHGIDEGSKVELTKDKELKGI' A
#
# COMPACT_ATOMS: atom_id res chain seq x y z
N MET A 1 9.40 8.66 8.36
CA MET A 1 8.43 7.63 8.79
C MET A 1 7.03 8.03 8.37
N TYR A 2 6.27 7.08 7.86
CA TYR A 2 4.91 7.32 7.40
C TYR A 2 3.95 6.44 8.17
N THR A 3 2.73 6.90 8.29
CA THR A 3 1.65 6.12 8.89
C THR A 3 0.67 5.75 7.80
N VAL A 4 0.27 4.49 7.76
CA VAL A 4 -0.75 4.06 6.81
C VAL A 4 -2.07 4.69 7.24
N GLU A 5 -2.58 5.58 6.40
CA GLU A 5 -3.81 6.30 6.68
C GLU A 5 -5.02 5.49 6.23
N ARG A 6 -4.90 4.89 5.05
CA ARG A 6 -6.00 4.15 4.46
C ARG A 6 -5.49 3.19 3.41
N ILE A 7 -6.18 2.08 3.25
CA ILE A 7 -5.88 1.11 2.20
C ILE A 7 -7.16 0.93 1.39
N GLU A 8 -7.07 1.16 0.09
CA GLU A 8 -8.20 1.00 -0.81
C GLU A 8 -7.94 -0.13 -1.80
N GLU A 9 -8.94 -0.94 -2.03
CA GLU A 9 -8.86 -1.96 -3.06
C GLU A 9 -8.98 -1.31 -4.43
N LEU A 10 -8.16 -1.74 -5.36
CA LEU A 10 -8.23 -1.26 -6.72
C LEU A 10 -9.22 -2.11 -7.48
N ASP A 11 -10.15 -1.43 -8.14
CA ASP A 11 -11.15 -2.09 -8.94
C ASP A 11 -10.66 -2.15 -10.38
N PHE A 12 -10.49 -3.36 -10.89
CA PHE A 12 -10.05 -3.57 -12.26
C PHE A 12 -11.21 -3.62 -13.26
N GLY A 13 -12.41 -3.35 -12.78
CA GLY A 13 -13.58 -3.31 -13.64
C GLY A 13 -14.14 -4.69 -13.96
N CYS A 14 -15.12 -4.71 -14.85
CA CYS A 14 -15.86 -5.92 -15.18
C CYS A 14 -15.09 -6.91 -16.04
N GLU A 15 -14.00 -6.50 -16.59
CA GLU A 15 -13.25 -7.34 -17.51
C GLU A 15 -12.35 -8.35 -16.82
N GLY A 16 -12.32 -8.28 -15.52
CA GLY A 16 -11.50 -9.18 -14.77
C GLY A 16 -10.03 -8.86 -14.88
N ARG A 17 -9.24 -9.58 -14.13
CA ARG A 17 -7.80 -9.42 -14.12
C ARG A 17 -7.14 -10.36 -15.11
N PRO A 18 -6.00 -9.96 -15.68
CA PRO A 18 -5.21 -10.91 -16.43
C PRO A 18 -4.86 -12.09 -15.52
N GLU A 19 -4.82 -13.26 -16.12
CA GLU A 19 -4.51 -14.46 -15.38
C GLU A 19 -3.15 -14.35 -14.72
N GLY A 20 -3.07 -14.75 -13.46
CA GLY A 20 -1.83 -14.69 -12.69
C GLY A 20 -1.57 -13.36 -12.00
N MET A 21 -2.39 -12.37 -12.22
CA MET A 21 -2.20 -11.08 -11.58
C MET A 21 -2.72 -11.12 -10.13
N LYS A 22 -1.92 -10.62 -9.21
CA LYS A 22 -2.30 -10.59 -7.81
C LYS A 22 -3.16 -9.38 -7.51
N ASP A 23 -3.88 -9.46 -6.41
CA ASP A 23 -4.69 -8.35 -5.94
C ASP A 23 -3.79 -7.19 -5.54
N MET A 24 -4.06 -6.03 -6.10
CA MET A 24 -3.33 -4.82 -5.78
C MET A 24 -4.23 -3.87 -5.01
N VAL A 25 -3.63 -3.16 -4.08
CA VAL A 25 -4.35 -2.15 -3.31
C VAL A 25 -3.55 -0.86 -3.34
N ARG A 26 -4.24 0.23 -3.11
CA ARG A 26 -3.59 1.53 -2.99
C ARG A 26 -3.47 1.87 -1.52
N VAL A 27 -2.26 2.11 -1.08
CA VAL A 27 -1.98 2.47 0.30
C VAL A 27 -1.76 3.97 0.37
N PHE A 28 -2.53 4.64 1.22
CA PHE A 28 -2.38 6.07 1.47
C PHE A 28 -1.58 6.27 2.72
N LEU A 29 -0.51 7.04 2.61
CA LEU A 29 0.43 7.25 3.70
C LEU A 29 0.44 8.73 4.09
N ARG A 30 0.66 8.98 5.36
CA ARG A 30 0.86 10.32 5.86
C ARG A 30 2.19 10.40 6.58
N GLY A 31 3.02 11.35 6.16
CA GLY A 31 4.32 11.58 6.79
C GLY A 31 4.20 12.37 8.08
N GLU A 32 5.28 12.42 8.82
CA GLU A 32 5.32 13.13 10.10
C GLU A 32 5.08 14.64 9.96
N ASN A 33 5.43 15.19 8.82
CA ASN A 33 5.25 16.60 8.55
C ASN A 33 3.96 16.90 7.80
N GLY A 34 3.04 15.94 7.74
CA GLY A 34 1.79 16.11 7.01
C GLY A 34 1.90 15.81 5.54
N GLU A 35 3.00 15.22 5.10
CA GLU A 35 3.16 14.82 3.71
C GLU A 35 2.21 13.69 3.38
N GLU A 36 1.66 13.73 2.18
CA GLU A 36 0.77 12.68 1.72
C GLU A 36 1.39 11.94 0.56
N GLU A 37 1.39 10.63 0.66
CA GLU A 37 1.89 9.75 -0.38
C GLU A 37 0.92 8.61 -0.60
N SER A 38 0.94 8.07 -1.81
CA SER A 38 0.17 6.87 -2.09
C SER A 38 0.94 6.00 -3.05
N LEU A 39 0.77 4.70 -2.91
CA LEU A 39 1.43 3.75 -3.79
C LEU A 39 0.61 2.48 -3.90
N LYS A 40 0.88 1.73 -4.96
CA LYS A 40 0.22 0.46 -5.19
C LYS A 40 1.11 -0.65 -4.68
N VAL A 41 0.54 -1.53 -3.89
CA VAL A 41 1.23 -2.71 -3.39
C VAL A 41 0.31 -3.92 -3.47
N GLU A 42 0.90 -5.09 -3.42
CA GLU A 42 0.12 -6.32 -3.40
C GLU A 42 -0.51 -6.51 -2.03
N ASP A 43 -1.76 -6.89 -2.03
CA ASP A 43 -2.48 -7.15 -0.78
C ASP A 43 -1.79 -8.24 0.03
N THR A 44 -1.35 -9.29 -0.64
CA THR A 44 -0.65 -10.39 0.03
C THR A 44 0.65 -9.93 0.69
N TRP A 45 1.32 -8.96 0.08
CA TRP A 45 2.54 -8.40 0.66
C TRP A 45 2.25 -7.70 1.97
N LEU A 46 1.19 -6.91 2.02
CA LEU A 46 0.78 -6.22 3.24
C LEU A 46 0.43 -7.22 4.33
N TYR A 47 -0.31 -8.24 3.97
CA TYR A 47 -0.70 -9.27 4.91
C TYR A 47 0.52 -10.00 5.49
N ALA A 48 1.45 -10.35 4.60
CA ALA A 48 2.65 -11.07 5.02
C ALA A 48 3.53 -10.24 5.96
N HIS A 49 3.50 -8.92 5.80
CA HIS A 49 4.29 -8.03 6.64
C HIS A 49 3.51 -7.46 7.83
N GLY A 50 2.25 -7.85 7.96
CA GLY A 50 1.43 -7.37 9.06
C GLY A 50 1.14 -5.88 9.01
N ILE A 51 1.11 -5.31 7.81
CA ILE A 51 0.86 -3.88 7.62
C ILE A 51 -0.63 -3.66 7.42
N ASP A 52 -1.19 -2.73 8.18
CA ASP A 52 -2.61 -2.44 8.18
C ASP A 52 -2.80 -0.93 8.37
N GLU A 53 -4.04 -0.49 8.34
CA GLU A 53 -4.34 0.92 8.61
C GLU A 53 -3.86 1.27 10.01
N GLY A 54 -3.15 2.38 10.11
CA GLY A 54 -2.55 2.81 11.35
C GLY A 54 -1.14 2.30 11.59
N SER A 55 -0.66 1.41 10.73
CA SER A 55 0.71 0.90 10.85
C SER A 55 1.72 1.95 10.45
N LYS A 56 2.89 1.88 11.04
CA LYS A 56 4.00 2.77 10.69
C LYS A 56 4.91 2.08 9.71
N VAL A 57 5.30 2.81 8.68
CA VAL A 57 6.11 2.27 7.60
C VAL A 57 7.11 3.32 7.13
N GLU A 58 8.06 2.89 6.32
CA GLU A 58 9.00 3.80 5.69
C GLU A 58 8.94 3.64 4.18
N LEU A 59 9.25 4.72 3.47
CA LEU A 59 9.40 4.69 2.03
C LEU A 59 10.87 4.69 1.68
N THR A 60 11.26 3.79 0.81
CA THR A 60 12.63 3.76 0.31
C THR A 60 12.80 4.81 -0.79
N LYS A 61 14.02 4.97 -1.26
CA LYS A 61 14.32 5.90 -2.36
C LYS A 61 13.56 5.55 -3.62
N ASP A 62 13.24 4.28 -3.80
CA ASP A 62 12.49 3.80 -4.97
C ASP A 62 10.99 3.84 -4.73
N LYS A 63 10.55 4.47 -3.65
CA LYS A 63 9.16 4.56 -3.24
C LYS A 63 8.55 3.18 -2.96
N GLU A 64 9.35 2.32 -2.40
CA GLU A 64 8.87 1.03 -1.96
C GLU A 64 8.57 1.08 -0.47
N LEU A 65 7.52 0.39 -0.09
CA LEU A 65 7.10 0.35 1.29
C LEU A 65 8.00 -0.57 2.08
N LYS A 66 8.40 -0.13 3.25
CA LYS A 66 9.21 -0.95 4.15
C LYS A 66 8.56 -0.95 5.52
N GLY A 67 8.33 -2.13 6.07
CA GLY A 67 7.80 -2.27 7.42
C GLY A 67 8.87 -1.94 8.45
N ILE A 68 8.42 -1.44 9.56
CA ILE A 68 9.31 -1.10 10.69
C ILE A 68 9.23 -2.18 11.75
#